data_0cd9f8a56b45370fcb7aa6cf7ab29b22
#
_entry.id   0cd9f8a56b45370fcb7aa6cf7ab29b22
#
_cell.length_a   1.000
_cell.length_b   1.000
_cell.length_c   1.000
_cell.angle_alpha   90.00
_cell.angle_beta   90.00
_cell.angle_gamma   90.00
#
_symmetry.space_group_name_H-M   'P 1'
#
loop_
_entity.id
_entity.type
_entity.pdbx_description
1 polymer ?
#
loop_
_entity_poly.entity_id
_entity_poly.type
_entity_poly.pdbx_seq_one_letter_code
_entity_poly.pdbx_strand_id
1 'polypeptide(L)'
;MKIPENLWLQDIKKTEYIFLAVKSIAVILLITYVFYESFLPIFFMIPIWVIYARDGLRDLCRKKEKEFRVQFSNAIQAMGAALKAGYSVENAIREAEKDLAPMYEENVRIRKEFRKMVHQLDMKMPAVSVMEQFSERMKQEDTEDFVTVFS
;
A
#
# COMPACT_ATOMS: atom_id res chain seq x y z
N MET A 1 7.41 -14.94 -4.25
CA MET A 1 6.90 -14.84 -2.86
C MET A 1 5.57 -14.10 -2.91
N LYS A 2 4.47 -14.66 -2.35
CA LYS A 2 3.14 -14.02 -2.39
C LYS A 2 3.05 -13.07 -1.21
N ILE A 3 3.11 -11.77 -1.44
CA ILE A 3 2.78 -10.74 -0.44
C ILE A 3 1.35 -11.02 0.03
N PRO A 4 1.07 -11.06 1.34
CA PRO A 4 -0.28 -11.29 1.82
C PRO A 4 -1.20 -10.16 1.36
N GLU A 5 -2.18 -10.49 0.54
CA GLU A 5 -3.18 -9.55 -0.03
C GLU A 5 -3.86 -8.70 1.05
N ASN A 6 -3.89 -9.21 2.29
CA ASN A 6 -4.55 -8.56 3.45
C ASN A 6 -3.93 -7.23 3.86
N LEU A 7 -2.66 -6.99 3.52
CA LEU A 7 -1.94 -5.78 3.91
C LEU A 7 -2.41 -4.56 3.09
N TRP A 8 -2.71 -4.79 1.80
CA TRP A 8 -3.12 -3.76 0.87
C TRP A 8 -4.63 -3.49 0.90
N LEU A 9 -5.43 -4.44 1.39
CA LEU A 9 -6.87 -4.26 1.55
C LEU A 9 -7.23 -3.15 2.54
N GLN A 10 -6.36 -2.87 3.52
CA GLN A 10 -6.58 -1.81 4.51
C GLN A 10 -6.38 -0.40 3.93
N ASP A 11 -5.60 -0.26 2.85
CA ASP A 11 -5.32 1.01 2.20
C ASP A 11 -6.28 1.35 1.05
N ILE A 12 -7.18 0.42 0.69
CA ILE A 12 -8.21 0.64 -0.34
C ILE A 12 -9.28 1.57 0.24
N LYS A 13 -9.48 2.73 -0.39
CA LYS A 13 -10.53 3.67 -0.01
C LYS A 13 -11.91 3.02 -0.20
N LYS A 14 -12.84 3.25 0.72
CA LYS A 14 -14.22 2.75 0.63
C LYS A 14 -14.89 3.07 -0.71
N THR A 15 -14.54 4.19 -1.31
CA THR A 15 -15.02 4.61 -2.64
C THR A 15 -14.56 3.70 -3.76
N GLU A 16 -13.33 3.18 -3.71
CA GLU A 16 -12.80 2.24 -4.73
C GLU A 16 -13.49 0.89 -4.63
N TYR A 17 -13.79 0.45 -3.41
CA TYR A 17 -14.56 -0.78 -3.17
C TYR A 17 -16.01 -0.65 -3.63
N ILE A 18 -16.65 0.49 -3.36
CA ILE A 18 -18.01 0.79 -3.82
C ILE A 18 -18.07 0.83 -5.35
N PHE A 19 -17.10 1.46 -6.00
CA PHE A 19 -17.04 1.53 -7.46
C PHE A 19 -16.92 0.14 -8.11
N LEU A 20 -16.09 -0.72 -7.52
CA LEU A 20 -15.96 -2.12 -7.97
C LEU A 20 -17.27 -2.89 -7.79
N ALA A 21 -17.95 -2.72 -6.65
CA ALA A 21 -19.22 -3.35 -6.36
C ALA A 21 -20.33 -2.88 -7.32
N VAL A 22 -20.42 -1.57 -7.57
CA VAL A 22 -21.40 -0.98 -8.51
C VAL A 22 -21.17 -1.50 -9.94
N LYS A 23 -19.92 -1.56 -10.39
CA LYS A 23 -19.58 -2.10 -11.70
C LYS A 23 -19.95 -3.58 -11.83
N SER A 24 -19.73 -4.37 -10.78
CA SER A 24 -20.10 -5.79 -10.74
C SER A 24 -21.62 -5.98 -10.79
N ILE A 25 -22.38 -5.18 -10.04
CA ILE A 25 -23.84 -5.21 -10.03
C ILE A 25 -24.40 -4.82 -11.41
N ALA A 26 -23.83 -3.79 -12.06
CA ALA A 26 -24.28 -3.37 -13.39
C ALA A 26 -24.12 -4.49 -14.44
N VAL A 27 -23.02 -5.23 -14.39
CA VAL A 27 -22.78 -6.38 -15.27
C VAL A 27 -23.83 -7.49 -15.02
N ILE A 28 -24.12 -7.79 -13.74
CA ILE A 28 -25.13 -8.80 -13.38
C ILE A 28 -26.52 -8.39 -13.90
N LEU A 29 -26.93 -7.13 -13.72
CA LEU A 29 -28.21 -6.61 -14.19
C LEU A 29 -28.32 -6.67 -15.71
N LEU A 30 -27.26 -6.32 -16.44
CA LEU A 30 -27.23 -6.38 -17.90
C LEU A 30 -27.42 -7.81 -18.42
N ILE A 31 -26.78 -8.77 -17.79
CA ILE A 31 -26.89 -10.19 -18.19
C ILE A 31 -28.27 -10.75 -17.80
N THR A 32 -28.78 -10.41 -16.63
CA THR A 32 -30.13 -10.81 -16.19
C THR A 32 -31.21 -10.27 -17.16
N TYR A 33 -31.03 -9.04 -17.66
CA TYR A 33 -31.93 -8.44 -18.65
C TYR A 33 -31.89 -9.19 -20.00
N VAL A 34 -30.73 -9.65 -20.44
CA VAL A 34 -30.56 -10.39 -21.72
C VAL A 34 -31.14 -11.81 -21.64
N PHE A 35 -31.14 -12.43 -20.44
CA PHE A 35 -31.57 -13.83 -20.25
C PHE A 35 -32.93 -13.94 -19.50
N TYR A 36 -33.87 -13.07 -19.79
CA TYR A 36 -35.15 -12.89 -19.08
C TYR A 36 -36.04 -14.15 -18.93
N GLU A 37 -35.77 -15.27 -19.63
CA GLU A 37 -36.65 -16.47 -19.60
C GLU A 37 -36.10 -17.69 -18.81
N SER A 38 -34.94 -17.60 -18.15
CA SER A 38 -34.41 -18.78 -17.43
C SER A 38 -33.62 -18.44 -16.17
N PHE A 39 -33.97 -19.04 -15.03
CA PHE A 39 -33.23 -18.90 -13.76
C PHE A 39 -31.91 -19.70 -13.72
N LEU A 40 -31.70 -20.61 -14.65
CA LEU A 40 -30.51 -21.46 -14.73
C LEU A 40 -29.18 -20.69 -14.90
N PRO A 41 -29.10 -19.59 -15.69
CA PRO A 41 -27.86 -18.84 -15.85
C PRO A 41 -27.36 -18.17 -14.56
N ILE A 42 -28.25 -17.83 -13.62
CA ILE A 42 -27.90 -17.18 -12.36
C ILE A 42 -26.96 -18.05 -11.53
N PHE A 43 -27.19 -19.37 -11.50
CA PHE A 43 -26.36 -20.31 -10.73
C PHE A 43 -24.93 -20.44 -11.30
N PHE A 44 -24.76 -20.35 -12.62
CA PHE A 44 -23.45 -20.33 -13.27
C PHE A 44 -22.74 -18.98 -13.17
N MET A 45 -23.46 -17.90 -12.94
CA MET A 45 -22.88 -16.57 -12.81
C MET A 45 -22.22 -16.28 -11.48
N ILE A 46 -22.64 -16.94 -10.39
CA ILE A 46 -22.04 -16.75 -9.06
C ILE A 46 -20.53 -17.01 -9.07
N PRO A 47 -20.02 -18.16 -9.57
CA PRO A 47 -18.58 -18.38 -9.60
C PRO A 47 -17.83 -17.40 -10.52
N ILE A 48 -18.42 -17.01 -11.65
CA ILE A 48 -17.82 -16.02 -12.55
C ILE A 48 -17.70 -14.66 -11.87
N TRP A 49 -18.74 -14.24 -11.14
CA TRP A 49 -18.72 -12.99 -10.37
C TRP A 49 -17.65 -13.01 -9.27
N VAL A 50 -17.50 -14.11 -8.55
CA VAL A 50 -16.46 -14.27 -7.51
C VAL A 50 -15.06 -14.15 -8.11
N ILE A 51 -14.80 -14.77 -9.27
CA ILE A 51 -13.52 -14.70 -9.97
C ILE A 51 -13.26 -13.24 -10.39
N TYR A 52 -14.23 -12.58 -11.01
CA TYR A 52 -14.10 -11.20 -11.48
C TYR A 52 -13.86 -10.22 -10.33
N ALA A 53 -14.58 -10.37 -9.21
CA ALA A 53 -14.39 -9.55 -8.02
C ALA A 53 -12.99 -9.75 -7.40
N ARG A 54 -12.49 -10.99 -7.37
CA ARG A 54 -11.13 -11.30 -6.88
C ARG A 54 -10.05 -10.70 -7.79
N ASP A 55 -10.21 -10.77 -9.09
CA ASP A 55 -9.25 -10.19 -10.03
C ASP A 55 -9.23 -8.67 -9.94
N GLY A 56 -10.39 -8.02 -9.80
CA GLY A 56 -10.48 -6.58 -9.58
C GLY A 56 -9.81 -6.14 -8.27
N LEU A 57 -9.97 -6.91 -7.18
CA LEU A 57 -9.27 -6.63 -5.92
C LEU A 57 -7.76 -6.83 -6.06
N ARG A 58 -7.31 -7.86 -6.76
CA ARG A 58 -5.87 -8.09 -7.02
C ARG A 58 -5.25 -6.95 -7.81
N ASP A 59 -5.96 -6.43 -8.82
CA ASP A 59 -5.48 -5.31 -9.62
C ASP A 59 -5.38 -4.02 -8.78
N LEU A 60 -6.34 -3.76 -7.89
CA LEU A 60 -6.27 -2.66 -6.93
C LEU A 60 -5.08 -2.82 -5.97
N CYS A 61 -4.88 -4.02 -5.42
CA CYS A 61 -3.73 -4.31 -4.56
C CYS A 61 -2.40 -4.08 -5.28
N ARG A 62 -2.25 -4.59 -6.51
CA ARG A 62 -1.05 -4.39 -7.34
C ARG A 62 -0.80 -2.91 -7.66
N LYS A 63 -1.87 -2.14 -7.89
CA LYS A 63 -1.75 -0.69 -8.12
C LYS A 63 -1.23 0.01 -6.86
N LYS A 64 -1.77 -0.31 -5.69
CA LYS A 64 -1.32 0.24 -4.41
C LYS A 64 0.12 -0.14 -4.09
N GLU A 65 0.51 -1.37 -4.36
CA GLU A 65 1.90 -1.82 -4.20
C GLU A 65 2.85 -1.02 -5.10
N LYS A 66 2.49 -0.82 -6.39
CA LYS A 66 3.30 -0.01 -7.31
C LYS A 66 3.40 1.45 -6.86
N GLU A 67 2.29 2.04 -6.42
CA GLU A 67 2.28 3.40 -5.86
C GLU A 67 3.21 3.50 -4.65
N PHE A 68 3.14 2.53 -3.74
CA PHE A 68 4.00 2.49 -2.57
C PHE A 68 5.48 2.33 -2.92
N ARG A 69 5.85 1.48 -3.88
CA ARG A 69 7.24 1.33 -4.34
C ARG A 69 7.84 2.65 -4.82
N VAL A 70 7.08 3.45 -5.57
CA VAL A 70 7.51 4.78 -6.01
C VAL A 70 7.68 5.72 -4.80
N GLN A 71 6.72 5.74 -3.89
CA GLN A 71 6.78 6.55 -2.68
C GLN A 71 7.96 6.17 -1.79
N PHE A 72 8.22 4.88 -1.64
CA PHE A 72 9.35 4.35 -0.89
C PHE A 72 10.68 4.76 -1.54
N SER A 73 10.81 4.61 -2.87
CA SER A 73 11.99 5.06 -3.60
C SER A 73 12.29 6.54 -3.37
N ASN A 74 11.26 7.40 -3.40
CA ASN A 74 11.43 8.83 -3.13
C ASN A 74 11.88 9.10 -1.69
N ALA A 75 11.35 8.35 -0.73
CA ALA A 75 11.76 8.45 0.66
C ALA A 75 13.23 8.03 0.88
N ILE A 76 13.66 6.94 0.25
CA ILE A 76 15.06 6.50 0.29
C ILE A 76 16.00 7.53 -0.36
N GLN A 77 15.58 8.15 -1.46
CA GLN A 77 16.37 9.21 -2.12
C GLN A 77 16.52 10.43 -1.19
N ALA A 78 15.44 10.87 -0.54
CA ALA A 78 15.49 11.97 0.43
C ALA A 78 16.42 11.63 1.62
N MET A 79 16.30 10.44 2.22
CA MET A 79 17.22 9.97 3.26
C MET A 79 18.68 9.93 2.77
N GLY A 80 18.90 9.38 1.56
CA GLY A 80 20.24 9.31 0.96
C GLY A 80 20.86 10.68 0.72
N ALA A 81 20.07 11.66 0.33
CA ALA A 81 20.51 13.05 0.19
C ALA A 81 20.92 13.65 1.53
N ALA A 82 20.14 13.45 2.58
CA ALA A 82 20.43 13.90 3.93
C ALA A 82 21.70 13.23 4.49
N LEU A 83 21.86 11.92 4.31
CA LEU A 83 23.06 11.20 4.74
C LEU A 83 24.33 11.68 4.01
N LYS A 84 24.25 11.95 2.70
CA LYS A 84 25.35 12.53 1.92
C LYS A 84 25.72 13.94 2.39
N ALA A 85 24.75 14.69 2.90
CA ALA A 85 24.97 16.00 3.50
C ALA A 85 25.56 15.92 4.93
N GLY A 86 25.82 14.71 5.46
CA GLY A 86 26.45 14.48 6.76
C GLY A 86 25.46 14.39 7.95
N TYR A 87 24.16 14.27 7.70
CA TYR A 87 23.18 14.05 8.78
C TYR A 87 23.33 12.64 9.38
N SER A 88 23.05 12.51 10.67
CA SER A 88 22.88 11.18 11.30
C SER A 88 21.65 10.47 10.72
N VAL A 89 21.58 9.14 10.86
CA VAL A 89 20.45 8.33 10.39
C VAL A 89 19.12 8.83 10.96
N GLU A 90 19.10 9.18 12.25
CA GLU A 90 17.91 9.72 12.91
C GLU A 90 17.45 11.03 12.28
N ASN A 91 18.38 11.95 12.02
CA ASN A 91 18.07 13.23 11.36
C ASN A 91 17.72 13.05 9.89
N ALA A 92 18.30 12.06 9.21
CA ALA A 92 17.96 11.74 7.83
C ALA A 92 16.52 11.22 7.70
N ILE A 93 16.03 10.43 8.67
CA ILE A 93 14.62 10.01 8.74
C ILE A 93 13.69 11.22 8.92
N ARG A 94 14.06 12.17 9.81
CA ARG A 94 13.28 13.39 10.04
C ARG A 94 13.23 14.29 8.81
N GLU A 95 14.34 14.43 8.13
CA GLU A 95 14.44 15.26 6.93
C GLU A 95 13.64 14.62 5.77
N ALA A 96 13.72 13.31 5.60
CA ALA A 96 12.91 12.60 4.62
C ALA A 96 11.40 12.75 4.90
N GLU A 97 10.95 12.75 6.17
CA GLU A 97 9.53 13.02 6.50
C GLU A 97 9.11 14.41 6.05
N LYS A 98 9.94 15.44 6.26
CA LYS A 98 9.67 16.81 5.82
C LYS A 98 9.61 16.92 4.29
N ASP A 99 10.54 16.27 3.59
CA ASP A 99 10.59 16.27 2.13
C ASP A 99 9.38 15.55 1.51
N LEU A 100 8.87 14.50 2.16
CA LEU A 100 7.67 13.80 1.73
C LEU A 100 6.38 14.59 1.97
N ALA A 101 6.39 15.56 2.89
CA ALA A 101 5.20 16.33 3.26
C ALA A 101 4.56 17.10 2.09
N PRO A 102 5.30 17.83 1.25
CA PRO A 102 4.74 18.51 0.09
C PRO A 102 4.39 17.58 -1.07
N MET A 103 4.99 16.37 -1.12
CA MET A 103 4.82 15.42 -2.24
C MET A 103 3.60 14.54 -2.10
N TYR A 104 3.18 14.23 -0.87
CA TYR A 104 2.13 13.25 -0.59
C TYR A 104 1.17 13.73 0.49
N GLU A 105 -0.11 13.37 0.35
CA GLU A 105 -1.14 13.63 1.36
C GLU A 105 -0.83 12.89 2.68
N GLU A 106 -1.32 13.41 3.79
CA GLU A 106 -1.09 12.85 5.14
C GLU A 106 -1.59 11.42 5.33
N ASN A 107 -2.65 11.05 4.61
CA ASN A 107 -3.28 9.74 4.67
C ASN A 107 -2.53 8.66 3.87
N VAL A 108 -1.53 9.05 3.08
CA VAL A 108 -0.72 8.12 2.28
C VAL A 108 0.17 7.27 3.19
N ARG A 109 0.28 5.99 2.88
CA ARG A 109 0.95 4.99 3.72
C ARG A 109 2.39 5.36 4.08
N ILE A 110 3.20 5.77 3.10
CA ILE A 110 4.60 6.12 3.34
C ILE A 110 4.74 7.27 4.37
N ARG A 111 3.88 8.30 4.29
CA ARG A 111 3.90 9.41 5.24
C ARG A 111 3.51 8.98 6.66
N LYS A 112 2.49 8.12 6.78
CA LYS A 112 2.09 7.57 8.08
C LYS A 112 3.23 6.80 8.74
N GLU A 113 3.95 6.01 7.95
CA GLU A 113 5.07 5.21 8.47
C GLU A 113 6.27 6.09 8.83
N PHE A 114 6.66 7.06 8.01
CA PHE A 114 7.74 7.98 8.35
C PHE A 114 7.40 8.84 9.57
N ARG A 115 6.18 9.35 9.70
CA ARG A 115 5.72 10.06 10.90
C ARG A 115 5.79 9.17 12.15
N LYS A 116 5.45 7.89 12.02
CA LYS A 116 5.56 6.92 13.11
C LYS A 116 7.02 6.67 13.50
N MET A 117 7.92 6.55 12.52
CA MET A 117 9.35 6.44 12.76
C MET A 117 9.89 7.67 13.51
N VAL A 118 9.54 8.88 13.06
CA VAL A 118 9.93 10.14 13.74
C VAL A 118 9.41 10.15 15.17
N HIS A 119 8.16 9.77 15.42
CA HIS A 119 7.62 9.69 16.77
C HIS A 119 8.37 8.69 17.67
N GLN A 120 8.77 7.53 17.12
CA GLN A 120 9.58 6.55 17.85
C GLN A 120 10.97 7.08 18.18
N LEU A 121 11.60 7.84 17.26
CA LEU A 121 12.88 8.51 17.51
C LEU A 121 12.73 9.61 18.60
N ASP A 122 11.62 10.31 18.66
CA ASP A 122 11.32 11.29 19.71
C ASP A 122 11.20 10.62 21.10
N MET A 123 10.72 9.38 21.13
CA MET A 123 10.71 8.52 22.32
C MET A 123 12.10 7.94 22.66
N LYS A 124 13.18 8.38 21.99
CA LYS A 124 14.55 7.91 22.21
C LYS A 124 14.78 6.44 21.85
N MET A 125 13.96 5.88 20.98
CA MET A 125 14.22 4.54 20.44
C MET A 125 15.44 4.59 19.50
N PRO A 126 16.32 3.56 19.52
CA PRO A 126 17.45 3.48 18.59
C PRO A 126 16.98 3.43 17.13
N ALA A 127 17.67 4.15 16.23
CA ALA A 127 17.30 4.22 14.82
C ALA A 127 17.20 2.83 14.15
N VAL A 128 18.11 1.91 14.52
CA VAL A 128 18.10 0.52 14.02
C VAL A 128 16.79 -0.17 14.37
N SER A 129 16.37 -0.12 15.64
CA SER A 129 15.12 -0.74 16.08
C SER A 129 13.88 -0.12 15.42
N VAL A 130 13.90 1.19 15.16
CA VAL A 130 12.83 1.89 14.44
C VAL A 130 12.74 1.39 13.00
N MET A 131 13.88 1.20 12.32
CA MET A 131 13.93 0.70 10.95
C MET A 131 13.55 -0.78 10.85
N GLU A 132 13.96 -1.62 11.82
CA GLU A 132 13.55 -3.03 11.91
C GLU A 132 12.02 -3.14 12.01
N GLN A 133 11.41 -2.38 12.94
CA GLN A 133 9.97 -2.36 13.10
C GLN A 133 9.25 -1.83 11.85
N PHE A 134 9.84 -0.86 11.15
CA PHE A 134 9.32 -0.39 9.87
C PHE A 134 9.34 -1.51 8.83
N SER A 135 10.47 -2.21 8.67
CA SER A 135 10.62 -3.34 7.75
C SER A 135 9.61 -4.46 8.05
N GLU A 136 9.44 -4.85 9.32
CA GLU A 136 8.46 -5.85 9.73
C GLU A 136 7.02 -5.46 9.35
N ARG A 137 6.69 -4.18 9.52
CA ARG A 137 5.35 -3.67 9.15
C ARG A 137 5.13 -3.67 7.64
N MET A 138 6.16 -3.36 6.90
CA MET A 138 6.07 -3.28 5.44
C MET A 138 6.06 -4.64 4.76
N LYS A 139 6.79 -5.63 5.29
CA LYS A 139 6.92 -6.97 4.73
C LYS A 139 7.22 -6.97 3.22
N GLN A 140 8.07 -6.07 2.81
CA GLN A 140 8.54 -5.95 1.44
C GLN A 140 10.03 -6.24 1.35
N GLU A 141 10.42 -6.93 0.30
CA GLU A 141 11.81 -7.29 0.03
C GLU A 141 12.72 -6.06 0.00
N ASP A 142 12.28 -4.98 -0.70
CA ASP A 142 13.05 -3.74 -0.82
C ASP A 142 13.28 -3.02 0.53
N THR A 143 12.40 -3.22 1.51
CA THR A 143 12.55 -2.64 2.85
C THR A 143 13.46 -3.46 3.74
N GLU A 144 13.44 -4.78 3.62
CA GLU A 144 14.34 -5.68 4.37
C GLU A 144 15.80 -5.47 3.93
N ASP A 145 16.05 -5.39 2.62
CA ASP A 145 17.36 -5.12 2.06
C ASP A 145 17.91 -3.77 2.53
N PHE A 146 17.06 -2.76 2.61
CA PHE A 146 17.45 -1.44 3.10
C PHE A 146 17.89 -1.46 4.58
N VAL A 147 17.16 -2.15 5.44
CA VAL A 147 17.52 -2.28 6.87
C VAL A 147 18.88 -2.97 7.04
N THR A 148 19.16 -4.00 6.24
CA THR A 148 20.43 -4.75 6.29
C THR A 148 21.64 -3.87 6.01
N VAL A 149 21.50 -2.84 5.17
CA VAL A 149 22.61 -1.91 4.86
C VAL A 149 22.98 -1.03 6.06
N PHE A 150 22.04 -0.78 6.98
CA PHE A 150 22.24 0.12 8.14
C PHE A 150 22.48 -0.60 9.47
N SER A 151 22.41 -1.92 9.50
CA SER A 151 22.71 -2.74 10.69
C SER A 151 24.15 -3.22 10.69
#